data_f413bab5d3f9e50d8491274900f78402
#
_entry.id   f413bab5d3f9e50d8491274900f78402
#
_cell.length_a   1.000
_cell.length_b   1.000
_cell.length_c   1.000
_cell.angle_alpha   90.00
_cell.angle_beta   90.00
_cell.angle_gamma   90.00
#
_symmetry.space_group_name_H-M   'P 1'
#
loop_
_entity.id
_entity.type
_entity.pdbx_description
1 polymer ?
#
loop_
_entity_poly.entity_id
_entity_poly.type
_entity_poly.pdbx_seq_one_letter_code
_entity_poly.pdbx_strand_id
1 'polypeptide(L)'
;MGDFAAKLQLYFSYPFVWYALIVGLLIALCSSLLGVTLVLKRFSYIGDGLSHVAFGAMAVAGLVGLTNDMYIVLPITVISAVLLLRTGQNAKINGDAAIAMISVGALAVGYMLMNVFPSSANITGDVCTTLFGSTSILTLKETDVIVCIIMSVVVIAAFLIFYHKIFAVTFDENFMKAAGVKANIYNLIIAIITALIIVLAMNLVGSLLISALIIFPALSAMRLFKSFKSVVICSACVSVFCAGVGIFTSIMAGTPVGSTIVVTDILVFFIFCILSLFTRRSSQ
;
A
#
# COMPACT_ATOMS: atom_id res chain seq x y z
N MET A 1 -29.50 13.13 -17.93
CA MET A 1 -28.36 13.99 -17.57
C MET A 1 -28.58 14.80 -16.29
N GLY A 2 -29.81 15.31 -16.01
CA GLY A 2 -30.07 16.07 -14.79
C GLY A 2 -29.91 15.27 -13.48
N ASP A 3 -30.27 13.99 -13.50
CA ASP A 3 -30.21 13.11 -12.32
C ASP A 3 -28.74 12.77 -11.91
N PHE A 4 -27.83 12.70 -12.89
CA PHE A 4 -26.42 12.44 -12.67
C PHE A 4 -25.72 13.67 -12.01
N ALA A 5 -25.99 14.86 -12.54
CA ALA A 5 -25.41 16.11 -12.00
C ALA A 5 -25.95 16.39 -10.59
N ALA A 6 -27.24 16.14 -10.33
CA ALA A 6 -27.83 16.30 -9.02
C ALA A 6 -27.24 15.32 -7.97
N LYS A 7 -27.04 14.06 -8.33
CA LYS A 7 -26.37 13.08 -7.47
C LYS A 7 -24.92 13.49 -7.18
N LEU A 8 -24.19 13.95 -8.19
CA LEU A 8 -22.82 14.39 -8.04
C LEU A 8 -22.72 15.57 -7.06
N GLN A 9 -23.58 16.58 -7.25
CA GLN A 9 -23.62 17.74 -6.37
C GLN A 9 -23.98 17.35 -4.93
N LEU A 10 -24.90 16.38 -4.76
CA LEU A 10 -25.29 15.88 -3.45
C LEU A 10 -24.12 15.17 -2.77
N TYR A 11 -23.42 14.25 -3.45
CA TYR A 11 -22.30 13.50 -2.86
C TYR A 11 -21.12 14.41 -2.52
N PHE A 12 -20.77 15.35 -3.39
CA PHE A 12 -19.68 16.31 -3.14
C PHE A 12 -20.00 17.37 -2.08
N SER A 13 -21.23 17.48 -1.62
CA SER A 13 -21.58 18.32 -0.47
C SER A 13 -21.21 17.69 0.88
N TYR A 14 -20.92 16.37 0.92
CA TYR A 14 -20.52 15.68 2.14
C TYR A 14 -19.02 15.73 2.38
N PRO A 15 -18.55 16.11 3.59
CA PRO A 15 -17.12 16.20 3.91
C PRO A 15 -16.37 14.89 3.75
N PHE A 16 -16.99 13.74 4.07
CA PHE A 16 -16.34 12.44 3.99
C PHE A 16 -15.87 12.05 2.57
N VAL A 17 -16.54 12.56 1.54
CA VAL A 17 -16.14 12.32 0.14
C VAL A 17 -14.80 13.00 -0.17
N TRP A 18 -14.63 14.21 0.31
CA TRP A 18 -13.35 14.93 0.19
C TRP A 18 -12.25 14.26 0.98
N TYR A 19 -12.55 13.78 2.19
CA TYR A 19 -11.61 13.02 3.01
C TYR A 19 -11.16 11.75 2.31
N ALA A 20 -12.11 10.99 1.74
CA ALA A 20 -11.82 9.77 0.98
C ALA A 20 -10.94 10.05 -0.25
N LEU A 21 -11.22 11.14 -1.00
CA LEU A 21 -10.42 11.55 -2.14
C LEU A 21 -8.99 11.91 -1.74
N ILE A 22 -8.82 12.79 -0.74
CA ILE A 22 -7.50 13.24 -0.29
C ILE A 22 -6.69 12.05 0.20
N VAL A 23 -7.25 11.24 1.09
CA VAL A 23 -6.57 10.07 1.68
C VAL A 23 -6.24 9.04 0.61
N GLY A 24 -7.21 8.69 -0.26
CA GLY A 24 -7.01 7.70 -1.31
C GLY A 24 -5.92 8.11 -2.32
N LEU A 25 -5.91 9.37 -2.77
CA LEU A 25 -4.90 9.88 -3.70
C LEU A 25 -3.51 9.96 -3.06
N LEU A 26 -3.40 10.36 -1.79
CA LEU A 26 -2.12 10.40 -1.08
C LEU A 26 -1.55 9.01 -0.85
N ILE A 27 -2.38 8.06 -0.42
CA ILE A 27 -1.97 6.67 -0.24
C ILE A 27 -1.54 6.06 -1.59
N ALA A 28 -2.30 6.30 -2.66
CA ALA A 28 -1.96 5.83 -4.00
C ALA A 28 -0.61 6.36 -4.46
N LEU A 29 -0.36 7.66 -4.27
CA LEU A 29 0.92 8.29 -4.60
C LEU A 29 2.07 7.67 -3.80
N CYS A 30 1.95 7.59 -2.47
CA CYS A 30 3.00 7.05 -1.61
C CYS A 30 3.28 5.57 -1.89
N SER A 31 2.23 4.76 -2.06
CA SER A 31 2.35 3.33 -2.36
C SER A 31 3.04 3.08 -3.70
N SER A 32 2.72 3.85 -4.73
CA SER A 32 3.33 3.70 -6.05
C SER A 32 4.80 4.10 -6.10
N LEU A 33 5.22 5.12 -5.34
CA LEU A 33 6.63 5.52 -5.24
C LEU A 33 7.49 4.40 -4.65
N LEU A 34 7.02 3.76 -3.60
CA LEU A 34 7.70 2.61 -2.99
C LEU A 34 7.53 1.34 -3.83
N GLY A 35 6.40 1.18 -4.48
CA GLY A 35 6.06 0.02 -5.29
C GLY A 35 7.13 -0.29 -6.34
N VAL A 36 7.62 0.72 -7.04
CA VAL A 36 8.71 0.55 -8.03
C VAL A 36 9.96 -0.06 -7.38
N THR A 37 10.36 0.45 -6.22
CA THR A 37 11.53 -0.05 -5.49
C THR A 37 11.32 -1.49 -5.00
N LEU A 38 10.15 -1.79 -4.42
CA LEU A 38 9.82 -3.10 -3.88
C LEU A 38 9.68 -4.17 -4.97
N VAL A 39 9.05 -3.83 -6.09
CA VAL A 39 8.92 -4.73 -7.25
C VAL A 39 10.29 -5.06 -7.84
N LEU A 40 11.17 -4.06 -8.02
CA LEU A 40 12.53 -4.28 -8.53
C LEU A 40 13.37 -5.13 -7.57
N LYS A 41 13.18 -5.00 -6.26
CA LYS A 41 13.84 -5.84 -5.24
C LYS A 41 13.23 -7.23 -5.10
N ARG A 42 12.19 -7.58 -5.85
CA ARG A 42 11.44 -8.85 -5.77
C ARG A 42 10.72 -9.05 -4.41
N PHE A 43 10.29 -7.95 -3.79
CA PHE A 43 9.47 -7.94 -2.59
C PHE A 43 8.03 -7.50 -2.90
N SER A 44 7.47 -7.90 -4.04
CA SER A 44 6.14 -7.47 -4.48
C SER A 44 5.03 -7.82 -3.49
N TYR A 45 5.14 -8.97 -2.82
CA TYR A 45 4.16 -9.45 -1.84
C TYR A 45 4.31 -8.85 -0.43
N ILE A 46 5.29 -7.95 -0.20
CA ILE A 46 5.53 -7.39 1.13
C ILE A 46 4.34 -6.57 1.64
N GLY A 47 3.59 -5.94 0.73
CA GLY A 47 2.37 -5.20 1.05
C GLY A 47 1.32 -6.09 1.70
N ASP A 48 1.06 -7.24 1.08
CA ASP A 48 0.13 -8.24 1.58
C ASP A 48 0.62 -8.86 2.89
N GLY A 49 1.90 -9.27 2.93
CA GLY A 49 2.50 -9.84 4.14
C GLY A 49 2.42 -8.94 5.35
N LEU A 50 2.80 -7.67 5.21
CA LEU A 50 2.77 -6.72 6.31
C LEU A 50 1.36 -6.28 6.71
N SER A 51 0.41 -6.26 5.79
CA SER A 51 -0.99 -5.99 6.13
C SER A 51 -1.60 -7.10 6.99
N HIS A 52 -1.27 -8.36 6.73
CA HIS A 52 -1.68 -9.47 7.59
C HIS A 52 -0.97 -9.46 8.95
N VAL A 53 0.30 -9.04 9.00
CA VAL A 53 1.00 -8.79 10.28
C VAL A 53 0.32 -7.68 11.07
N ALA A 54 -0.05 -6.58 10.42
CA ALA A 54 -0.76 -5.48 11.06
C ALA A 54 -2.13 -5.93 11.60
N PHE A 55 -2.87 -6.77 10.85
CA PHE A 55 -4.10 -7.39 11.31
C PHE A 55 -3.88 -8.27 12.56
N GLY A 56 -2.85 -9.13 12.56
CA GLY A 56 -2.48 -9.91 13.74
C GLY A 56 -2.11 -9.04 14.94
N ALA A 57 -1.40 -7.95 14.70
CA ALA A 57 -1.05 -6.97 15.73
C ALA A 57 -2.28 -6.22 16.29
N MET A 58 -3.30 -5.93 15.45
CA MET A 58 -4.58 -5.38 15.90
C MET A 58 -5.31 -6.35 16.83
N ALA A 59 -5.29 -7.66 16.53
CA ALA A 59 -5.86 -8.67 17.41
C ALA A 59 -5.19 -8.68 18.79
N VAL A 60 -3.85 -8.55 18.82
CA VAL A 60 -3.09 -8.44 20.08
C VAL A 60 -3.43 -7.15 20.83
N ALA A 61 -3.53 -6.02 20.12
CA ALA A 61 -3.89 -4.73 20.72
C ALA A 61 -5.29 -4.77 21.36
N GLY A 62 -6.25 -5.41 20.69
CA GLY A 62 -7.59 -5.64 21.22
C GLY A 62 -7.62 -6.47 22.49
N LEU A 63 -6.74 -7.49 22.62
CA LEU A 63 -6.61 -8.30 23.85
C LEU A 63 -6.06 -7.49 25.01
N VAL A 64 -5.12 -6.59 24.77
CA VAL A 64 -4.53 -5.73 25.80
C VAL A 64 -5.49 -4.60 26.23
N GLY A 65 -6.57 -4.38 25.46
CA GLY A 65 -7.58 -3.38 25.78
C GLY A 65 -7.10 -1.94 25.66
N LEU A 66 -6.18 -1.67 24.72
CA LEU A 66 -5.69 -0.32 24.49
C LEU A 66 -6.74 0.53 23.77
N THR A 67 -6.83 1.78 24.15
CA THR A 67 -7.71 2.77 23.52
C THR A 67 -7.25 3.17 22.11
N ASN A 68 -5.99 2.96 21.79
CA ASN A 68 -5.42 3.24 20.48
C ASN A 68 -4.50 2.09 20.03
N ASP A 69 -4.96 1.30 19.08
CA ASP A 69 -4.28 0.11 18.59
C ASP A 69 -2.96 0.42 17.89
N MET A 70 -2.80 1.65 17.38
CA MET A 70 -1.59 2.11 16.67
C MET A 70 -0.31 1.93 17.49
N TYR A 71 -0.37 2.03 18.81
CA TYR A 71 0.81 1.86 19.69
C TYR A 71 1.41 0.46 19.64
N ILE A 72 0.61 -0.57 19.32
CA ILE A 72 1.07 -1.96 19.14
C ILE A 72 1.25 -2.31 17.67
N VAL A 73 0.30 -1.91 16.82
CA VAL A 73 0.30 -2.28 15.40
C VAL A 73 1.53 -1.74 14.68
N LEU A 74 1.87 -0.46 14.89
CA LEU A 74 2.97 0.17 14.18
C LEU A 74 4.34 -0.43 14.54
N PRO A 75 4.73 -0.59 15.82
CA PRO A 75 6.01 -1.23 16.15
C PRO A 75 6.13 -2.67 15.67
N ILE A 76 5.09 -3.48 15.82
CA ILE A 76 5.11 -4.88 15.37
C ILE A 76 5.28 -4.95 13.85
N THR A 77 4.56 -4.13 13.10
CA THR A 77 4.64 -4.09 11.63
C THR A 77 6.01 -3.58 11.17
N VAL A 78 6.56 -2.55 11.81
CA VAL A 78 7.91 -2.05 11.50
C VAL A 78 8.98 -3.10 11.78
N ILE A 79 8.94 -3.77 12.92
CA ILE A 79 9.88 -4.84 13.27
C ILE A 79 9.78 -5.96 12.24
N SER A 80 8.57 -6.38 11.87
CA SER A 80 8.34 -7.43 10.87
C SER A 80 8.83 -7.00 9.48
N ALA A 81 8.63 -5.74 9.07
CA ALA A 81 9.15 -5.22 7.81
C ALA A 81 10.68 -5.25 7.76
N VAL A 82 11.32 -4.82 8.85
CA VAL A 82 12.80 -4.86 8.96
C VAL A 82 13.31 -6.30 8.92
N LEU A 83 12.66 -7.22 9.63
CA LEU A 83 13.02 -8.64 9.63
C LEU A 83 12.86 -9.25 8.23
N LEU A 84 11.73 -8.99 7.55
CA LEU A 84 11.46 -9.51 6.20
C LEU A 84 12.48 -9.01 5.18
N LEU A 85 12.74 -7.70 5.16
CA LEU A 85 13.72 -7.13 4.22
C LEU A 85 15.16 -7.57 4.52
N ARG A 86 15.49 -7.83 5.78
CA ARG A 86 16.83 -8.27 6.19
C ARG A 86 17.03 -9.77 5.95
N THR A 87 16.01 -10.57 6.24
CA THR A 87 16.05 -12.04 6.09
C THR A 87 15.98 -12.44 4.63
N GLY A 88 15.16 -11.78 3.82
CA GLY A 88 15.03 -12.08 2.40
C GLY A 88 16.30 -11.87 1.56
N GLN A 89 17.27 -11.11 2.08
CA GLN A 89 18.57 -10.89 1.42
C GLN A 89 19.62 -11.94 1.77
N ASN A 90 19.53 -12.57 2.95
CA ASN A 90 20.60 -13.42 3.51
C ASN A 90 20.20 -14.88 3.70
N ALA A 91 18.94 -15.24 3.46
CA ALA A 91 18.45 -16.56 3.82
C ALA A 91 18.59 -17.59 2.69
N LYS A 92 18.82 -18.83 3.09
CA LYS A 92 18.65 -20.01 2.23
C LYS A 92 17.19 -20.20 1.78
N ILE A 93 16.27 -19.40 2.31
CA ILE A 93 14.84 -19.40 2.00
C ILE A 93 14.57 -18.23 1.06
N ASN A 94 13.85 -18.48 -0.03
CA ASN A 94 13.42 -17.44 -0.95
C ASN A 94 12.60 -16.37 -0.22
N GLY A 95 12.87 -15.09 -0.45
CA GLY A 95 12.22 -13.99 0.23
C GLY A 95 10.68 -14.05 0.16
N ASP A 96 10.12 -14.46 -0.97
CA ASP A 96 8.67 -14.63 -1.15
C ASP A 96 8.08 -15.73 -0.24
N ALA A 97 8.82 -16.83 -0.01
CA ALA A 97 8.38 -17.90 0.90
C ALA A 97 8.36 -17.41 2.36
N ALA A 98 9.36 -16.62 2.77
CA ALA A 98 9.40 -16.02 4.10
C ALA A 98 8.24 -15.06 4.32
N ILE A 99 7.94 -14.20 3.32
CA ILE A 99 6.79 -13.29 3.35
C ILE A 99 5.49 -14.10 3.49
N ALA A 100 5.30 -15.14 2.67
CA ALA A 100 4.09 -15.96 2.70
C ALA A 100 3.90 -16.66 4.05
N MET A 101 4.95 -17.21 4.64
CA MET A 101 4.88 -17.88 5.96
C MET A 101 4.49 -16.90 7.06
N ILE A 102 5.10 -15.71 7.11
CA ILE A 102 4.80 -14.69 8.12
C ILE A 102 3.39 -14.15 7.90
N SER A 103 2.99 -13.90 6.66
CA SER A 103 1.67 -13.44 6.28
C SER A 103 0.57 -14.38 6.77
N VAL A 104 0.63 -15.64 6.35
CA VAL A 104 -0.37 -16.67 6.72
C VAL A 104 -0.36 -16.94 8.23
N GLY A 105 0.83 -17.00 8.82
CA GLY A 105 0.97 -17.20 10.27
C GLY A 105 0.34 -16.08 11.09
N ALA A 106 0.63 -14.82 10.72
CA ALA A 106 0.07 -13.66 11.41
C ALA A 106 -1.46 -13.56 11.26
N LEU A 107 -1.98 -13.84 10.05
CA LEU A 107 -3.42 -13.89 9.80
C LEU A 107 -4.10 -14.98 10.63
N ALA A 108 -3.53 -16.19 10.63
CA ALA A 108 -4.10 -17.34 11.37
C ALA A 108 -4.10 -17.08 12.88
N VAL A 109 -2.98 -16.58 13.43
CA VAL A 109 -2.88 -16.25 14.86
C VAL A 109 -3.84 -15.10 15.22
N GLY A 110 -3.89 -14.06 14.41
CA GLY A 110 -4.79 -12.93 14.63
C GLY A 110 -6.26 -13.38 14.64
N TYR A 111 -6.67 -14.16 13.66
CA TYR A 111 -8.02 -14.69 13.58
C TYR A 111 -8.36 -15.62 14.76
N MET A 112 -7.42 -16.50 15.13
CA MET A 112 -7.59 -17.37 16.29
C MET A 112 -7.76 -16.58 17.58
N LEU A 113 -6.92 -15.57 17.82
CA LEU A 113 -7.01 -14.71 19.00
C LEU A 113 -8.34 -13.98 19.09
N MET A 114 -8.85 -13.42 17.99
CA MET A 114 -10.14 -12.75 17.95
C MET A 114 -11.32 -13.69 18.25
N ASN A 115 -11.21 -14.96 17.86
CA ASN A 115 -12.26 -15.95 18.12
C ASN A 115 -12.21 -16.51 19.55
N VAL A 116 -11.02 -16.75 20.11
CA VAL A 116 -10.85 -17.32 21.46
C VAL A 116 -11.15 -16.29 22.54
N PHE A 117 -10.81 -15.04 22.28
CA PHE A 117 -10.99 -13.92 23.21
C PHE A 117 -11.88 -12.85 22.58
N PRO A 118 -13.20 -13.06 22.51
CA PRO A 118 -14.11 -12.05 21.99
C PRO A 118 -14.18 -10.88 22.97
N SER A 119 -13.25 -9.94 22.83
CA SER A 119 -13.26 -8.68 23.58
C SER A 119 -14.21 -7.71 22.88
N SER A 120 -15.35 -7.44 23.54
CA SER A 120 -16.41 -6.49 23.17
C SER A 120 -16.83 -6.43 21.68
N ALA A 121 -18.13 -6.38 21.47
CA ALA A 121 -18.90 -6.54 20.23
C ALA A 121 -18.50 -5.67 19.01
N ASN A 122 -17.47 -4.83 19.10
CA ASN A 122 -17.02 -3.95 18.02
C ASN A 122 -15.75 -4.43 17.29
N ILE A 123 -15.05 -5.45 17.80
CA ILE A 123 -13.81 -5.99 17.16
C ILE A 123 -14.14 -7.17 16.25
N THR A 124 -15.26 -7.82 16.44
CA THR A 124 -15.87 -8.75 15.48
C THR A 124 -16.47 -8.06 14.25
N GLY A 125 -16.24 -6.76 14.09
CA GLY A 125 -16.42 -6.06 12.83
C GLY A 125 -15.64 -6.81 11.78
N ASP A 126 -16.36 -7.62 11.11
CA ASP A 126 -16.12 -8.37 9.91
C ASP A 126 -14.66 -8.27 9.42
N VAL A 127 -13.89 -9.36 9.55
CA VAL A 127 -12.55 -9.50 8.95
C VAL A 127 -12.58 -9.01 7.49
N CYS A 128 -13.70 -9.23 6.80
CA CYS A 128 -13.94 -8.71 5.47
C CYS A 128 -13.89 -7.18 5.41
N THR A 129 -14.44 -6.46 6.37
CA THR A 129 -14.39 -4.98 6.35
C THR A 129 -12.98 -4.45 6.56
N THR A 130 -12.18 -5.09 7.39
CA THR A 130 -10.79 -4.72 7.61
C THR A 130 -9.92 -5.06 6.39
N LEU A 131 -10.18 -6.19 5.72
CA LEU A 131 -9.44 -6.59 4.53
C LEU A 131 -9.84 -5.78 3.28
N PHE A 132 -11.12 -5.46 3.12
CA PHE A 132 -11.65 -4.79 1.93
C PHE A 132 -11.89 -3.28 2.11
N GLY A 133 -11.81 -2.75 3.32
CA GLY A 133 -11.89 -1.32 3.61
C GLY A 133 -13.24 -0.66 3.31
N SER A 134 -14.30 -1.44 3.10
CA SER A 134 -15.58 -0.94 2.58
C SER A 134 -16.32 0.05 3.50
N THR A 135 -16.09 -0.02 4.80
CA THR A 135 -16.73 0.85 5.80
C THR A 135 -15.82 1.93 6.38
N SER A 136 -14.48 1.73 6.31
CA SER A 136 -13.49 2.63 6.90
C SER A 136 -13.56 4.04 6.30
N ILE A 137 -13.85 4.15 5.01
CA ILE A 137 -13.92 5.45 4.32
C ILE A 137 -15.08 6.32 4.81
N LEU A 138 -16.20 5.72 5.20
CA LEU A 138 -17.36 6.46 5.71
C LEU A 138 -17.16 6.96 7.15
N THR A 139 -16.22 6.36 7.89
CA THR A 139 -15.93 6.66 9.29
C THR A 139 -14.69 7.55 9.47
N LEU A 140 -14.07 8.03 8.37
CA LEU A 140 -12.91 8.91 8.39
C LEU A 140 -13.19 10.19 9.17
N LYS A 141 -12.35 10.44 10.17
CA LYS A 141 -12.35 11.68 10.94
C LYS A 141 -11.33 12.67 10.37
N GLU A 142 -11.55 13.93 10.65
CA GLU A 142 -10.60 14.98 10.26
C GLU A 142 -9.18 14.72 10.77
N THR A 143 -9.06 14.17 11.98
CA THR A 143 -7.77 13.78 12.58
C THR A 143 -7.04 12.74 11.74
N ASP A 144 -7.74 11.77 11.15
CA ASP A 144 -7.15 10.70 10.35
C ASP A 144 -6.61 11.26 9.03
N VAL A 145 -7.32 12.22 8.45
CA VAL A 145 -6.90 12.92 7.23
C VAL A 145 -5.63 13.73 7.49
N ILE A 146 -5.57 14.48 8.60
CA ILE A 146 -4.40 15.28 8.98
C ILE A 146 -3.18 14.37 9.19
N VAL A 147 -3.33 13.26 9.93
CA VAL A 147 -2.27 12.28 10.13
C VAL A 147 -1.80 11.70 8.79
N CYS A 148 -2.73 11.34 7.90
CA CYS A 148 -2.41 10.84 6.57
C CYS A 148 -1.62 11.87 5.74
N ILE A 149 -2.01 13.14 5.75
CA ILE A 149 -1.30 14.21 5.04
C ILE A 149 0.12 14.36 5.58
N ILE A 150 0.29 14.46 6.91
CA ILE A 150 1.60 14.64 7.53
C ILE A 150 2.51 13.46 7.17
N MET A 151 2.02 12.23 7.31
CA MET A 151 2.80 11.04 7.03
C MET A 151 3.12 10.91 5.54
N SER A 152 2.19 11.25 4.65
CA SER A 152 2.44 11.26 3.21
C SER A 152 3.53 12.27 2.83
N VAL A 153 3.51 13.46 3.42
CA VAL A 153 4.56 14.46 3.21
C VAL A 153 5.92 13.94 3.69
N VAL A 154 5.97 13.30 4.86
CA VAL A 154 7.21 12.70 5.40
C VAL A 154 7.74 11.61 4.44
N VAL A 155 6.86 10.74 3.96
CA VAL A 155 7.21 9.66 3.02
C VAL A 155 7.74 10.22 1.70
N ILE A 156 7.03 11.16 1.09
CA ILE A 156 7.42 11.79 -0.17
C ILE A 156 8.76 12.51 0.01
N ALA A 157 8.92 13.29 1.09
CA ALA A 157 10.16 14.00 1.39
C ALA A 157 11.32 13.01 1.58
N ALA A 158 11.14 11.95 2.36
CA ALA A 158 12.16 10.92 2.55
C ALA A 158 12.52 10.23 1.21
N PHE A 159 11.52 9.89 0.40
CA PHE A 159 11.77 9.29 -0.92
C PHE A 159 12.57 10.22 -1.84
N LEU A 160 12.24 11.51 -1.89
CA LEU A 160 12.90 12.51 -2.73
C LEU A 160 14.34 12.77 -2.25
N ILE A 161 14.55 12.95 -0.93
CA ILE A 161 15.87 13.19 -0.34
C ILE A 161 16.81 11.99 -0.59
N PHE A 162 16.30 10.78 -0.41
CA PHE A 162 17.10 9.56 -0.56
C PHE A 162 17.00 8.93 -1.95
N TYR A 163 16.34 9.58 -2.92
CA TYR A 163 16.07 9.05 -4.25
C TYR A 163 17.27 8.38 -4.91
N HIS A 164 18.41 9.08 -4.98
CA HIS A 164 19.64 8.55 -5.64
C HIS A 164 20.22 7.35 -4.88
N LYS A 165 20.14 7.34 -3.56
CA LYS A 165 20.64 6.23 -2.74
C LYS A 165 19.70 5.04 -2.78
N ILE A 166 18.38 5.29 -2.74
CA ILE A 166 17.37 4.25 -2.91
C ILE A 166 17.51 3.58 -4.27
N PHE A 167 17.64 4.38 -5.34
CA PHE A 167 17.90 3.87 -6.69
C PHE A 167 19.14 2.96 -6.73
N ALA A 168 20.28 3.46 -6.27
CA ALA A 168 21.54 2.74 -6.33
C ALA A 168 21.50 1.42 -5.51
N VAL A 169 20.95 1.45 -4.29
CA VAL A 169 20.81 0.26 -3.44
C VAL A 169 19.76 -0.72 -3.99
N THR A 170 18.81 -0.23 -4.80
CA THR A 170 17.78 -1.09 -5.41
C THR A 170 18.36 -1.91 -6.56
N PHE A 171 19.26 -1.33 -7.37
CA PHE A 171 19.83 -2.00 -8.52
C PHE A 171 21.03 -2.89 -8.18
N ASP A 172 21.97 -2.41 -7.38
CA ASP A 172 23.15 -3.19 -6.98
C ASP A 172 23.59 -2.86 -5.56
N GLU A 173 23.05 -3.62 -4.62
CA GLU A 173 23.38 -3.48 -3.21
C GLU A 173 24.83 -3.86 -2.90
N ASN A 174 25.38 -4.89 -3.60
CA ASN A 174 26.75 -5.36 -3.38
C ASN A 174 27.77 -4.33 -3.85
N PHE A 175 27.54 -3.74 -5.02
CA PHE A 175 28.37 -2.64 -5.52
C PHE A 175 28.33 -1.43 -4.58
N MET A 176 27.16 -1.06 -4.08
CA MET A 176 27.03 0.05 -3.14
C MET A 176 27.74 -0.22 -1.80
N LYS A 177 27.71 -1.45 -1.30
CA LYS A 177 28.51 -1.86 -0.12
C LYS A 177 30.02 -1.78 -0.40
N ALA A 178 30.45 -2.25 -1.57
CA ALA A 178 31.86 -2.17 -1.99
C ALA A 178 32.33 -0.71 -2.17
N ALA A 179 31.46 0.18 -2.61
CA ALA A 179 31.70 1.62 -2.73
C ALA A 179 31.65 2.37 -1.38
N GLY A 180 31.54 1.66 -0.24
CA GLY A 180 31.56 2.25 1.10
C GLY A 180 30.21 2.82 1.56
N VAL A 181 29.12 2.64 0.81
CA VAL A 181 27.80 3.10 1.20
C VAL A 181 27.16 2.09 2.17
N LYS A 182 26.62 2.57 3.26
CA LYS A 182 25.92 1.74 4.27
C LYS A 182 24.53 1.31 3.74
N ALA A 183 24.49 0.40 2.75
CA ALA A 183 23.28 -0.05 2.08
C ALA A 183 22.19 -0.55 3.08
N ASN A 184 22.60 -1.15 4.18
CA ASN A 184 21.68 -1.61 5.25
C ASN A 184 20.85 -0.48 5.86
N ILE A 185 21.39 0.75 5.95
CA ILE A 185 20.63 1.91 6.46
C ILE A 185 19.52 2.30 5.48
N TYR A 186 19.81 2.31 4.18
CA TYR A 186 18.80 2.64 3.16
C TYR A 186 17.73 1.55 3.04
N ASN A 187 18.10 0.28 3.20
CA ASN A 187 17.14 -0.81 3.29
C ASN A 187 16.25 -0.68 4.53
N LEU A 188 16.82 -0.28 5.67
CA LEU A 188 16.06 0.01 6.88
C LEU A 188 15.08 1.17 6.67
N ILE A 189 15.50 2.25 6.02
CA ILE A 189 14.63 3.39 5.67
C ILE A 189 13.47 2.92 4.80
N ILE A 190 13.74 2.15 3.74
CA ILE A 190 12.71 1.59 2.86
C ILE A 190 11.72 0.73 3.67
N ALA A 191 12.23 -0.13 4.58
CA ALA A 191 11.39 -0.98 5.43
C ALA A 191 10.45 -0.17 6.33
N ILE A 192 10.99 0.85 7.01
CA ILE A 192 10.21 1.70 7.93
C ILE A 192 9.14 2.47 7.16
N ILE A 193 9.51 3.10 6.04
CA ILE A 193 8.57 3.88 5.23
C ILE A 193 7.48 2.96 4.67
N THR A 194 7.83 1.76 4.20
CA THR A 194 6.86 0.77 3.71
C THR A 194 5.90 0.35 4.81
N ALA A 195 6.38 0.04 6.00
CA ALA A 195 5.54 -0.33 7.14
C ALA A 195 4.59 0.81 7.54
N LEU A 196 5.09 2.04 7.58
CA LEU A 196 4.27 3.22 7.89
C LEU A 196 3.11 3.40 6.91
N ILE A 197 3.39 3.32 5.60
CA ILE A 197 2.34 3.43 4.58
C ILE A 197 1.35 2.29 4.70
N ILE A 198 1.80 1.05 4.89
CA ILE A 198 0.92 -0.11 4.98
C ILE A 198 0.00 0.00 6.18
N VAL A 199 0.50 0.36 7.36
CA VAL A 199 -0.33 0.51 8.57
C VAL A 199 -1.37 1.61 8.39
N LEU A 200 -0.98 2.77 7.86
CA LEU A 200 -1.92 3.86 7.60
C LEU A 200 -2.97 3.47 6.58
N ALA A 201 -2.53 2.91 5.45
CA ALA A 201 -3.41 2.58 4.36
C ALA A 201 -4.36 1.42 4.72
N MET A 202 -3.90 0.42 5.49
CA MET A 202 -4.74 -0.68 5.94
C MET A 202 -5.92 -0.19 6.78
N ASN A 203 -5.66 0.73 7.71
CA ASN A 203 -6.71 1.27 8.59
C ASN A 203 -7.71 2.16 7.83
N LEU A 204 -7.27 2.84 6.77
CA LEU A 204 -8.09 3.82 6.06
C LEU A 204 -8.80 3.24 4.83
N VAL A 205 -8.17 2.30 4.13
CA VAL A 205 -8.63 1.86 2.81
C VAL A 205 -8.66 0.33 2.65
N GLY A 206 -8.09 -0.41 3.59
CA GLY A 206 -8.06 -1.88 3.61
C GLY A 206 -6.78 -2.48 3.00
N SER A 207 -6.50 -3.73 3.37
CA SER A 207 -5.23 -4.41 3.04
C SER A 207 -5.10 -4.79 1.56
N LEU A 208 -6.19 -5.19 0.92
CA LEU A 208 -6.20 -5.64 -0.48
C LEU A 208 -5.82 -4.51 -1.43
N LEU A 209 -6.31 -3.30 -1.18
CA LEU A 209 -6.01 -2.14 -2.01
C LEU A 209 -4.54 -1.75 -1.96
N ILE A 210 -3.89 -1.86 -0.79
CA ILE A 210 -2.49 -1.49 -0.64
C ILE A 210 -1.60 -2.34 -1.55
N SER A 211 -1.81 -3.66 -1.52
CA SER A 211 -1.04 -4.60 -2.35
C SER A 211 -1.21 -4.28 -3.83
N ALA A 212 -2.43 -3.96 -4.26
CA ALA A 212 -2.71 -3.57 -5.63
C ALA A 212 -2.00 -2.27 -6.02
N LEU A 213 -2.08 -1.22 -5.20
CA LEU A 213 -1.46 0.08 -5.45
C LEU A 213 0.08 0.04 -5.45
N ILE A 214 0.69 -0.93 -4.76
CA ILE A 214 2.14 -1.17 -4.81
C ILE A 214 2.52 -1.87 -6.12
N ILE A 215 1.76 -2.88 -6.55
CA ILE A 215 2.16 -3.78 -7.63
C ILE A 215 1.74 -3.28 -9.00
N PHE A 216 0.46 -3.00 -9.23
CA PHE A 216 -0.09 -2.73 -10.57
C PHE A 216 0.47 -1.47 -11.23
N PRO A 217 0.56 -0.30 -10.57
CA PRO A 217 1.11 0.90 -11.19
C PRO A 217 2.59 0.74 -11.55
N ALA A 218 3.38 0.09 -10.68
CA ALA A 218 4.78 -0.18 -10.92
C ALA A 218 4.99 -1.12 -12.12
N LEU A 219 4.27 -2.24 -12.16
CA LEU A 219 4.35 -3.19 -13.28
C LEU A 219 3.84 -2.57 -14.59
N SER A 220 2.78 -1.75 -14.57
CA SER A 220 2.28 -1.04 -15.74
C SER A 220 3.36 -0.11 -16.31
N ALA A 221 3.97 0.71 -15.47
CA ALA A 221 5.03 1.63 -15.88
C ALA A 221 6.26 0.91 -16.45
N MET A 222 6.67 -0.22 -15.86
CA MET A 222 7.81 -1.04 -16.33
C MET A 222 7.57 -1.68 -17.70
N ARG A 223 6.33 -1.80 -18.16
CA ARG A 223 6.02 -2.30 -19.52
C ARG A 223 6.45 -1.33 -20.62
N LEU A 224 6.36 -0.02 -20.38
CA LEU A 224 6.61 1.02 -21.38
C LEU A 224 7.95 1.72 -21.18
N PHE A 225 8.39 1.90 -19.93
CA PHE A 225 9.56 2.68 -19.60
C PHE A 225 10.71 1.80 -19.09
N LYS A 226 11.96 2.15 -19.48
CA LYS A 226 13.18 1.43 -19.09
C LYS A 226 14.01 2.21 -18.05
N SER A 227 13.83 3.53 -17.94
CA SER A 227 14.59 4.33 -16.97
C SER A 227 13.84 4.39 -15.64
N PHE A 228 14.57 4.26 -14.53
CA PHE A 228 13.99 4.29 -13.19
C PHE A 228 13.15 5.54 -12.95
N LYS A 229 13.67 6.72 -13.36
CA LYS A 229 12.95 7.99 -13.21
C LYS A 229 11.61 7.99 -13.93
N SER A 230 11.60 7.54 -15.19
CA SER A 230 10.35 7.49 -15.98
C SER A 230 9.36 6.46 -15.42
N VAL A 231 9.86 5.32 -14.92
CA VAL A 231 9.01 4.30 -14.28
C VAL A 231 8.37 4.86 -13.02
N VAL A 232 9.13 5.54 -12.15
CA VAL A 232 8.60 6.13 -10.91
C VAL A 232 7.55 7.20 -11.22
N ILE A 233 7.81 8.12 -12.16
CA ILE A 233 6.86 9.17 -12.52
C ILE A 233 5.59 8.57 -13.14
N CYS A 234 5.75 7.65 -14.08
CA CYS A 234 4.60 6.99 -14.71
C CYS A 234 3.78 6.18 -13.70
N SER A 235 4.44 5.42 -12.82
CA SER A 235 3.77 4.67 -11.76
C SER A 235 2.96 5.59 -10.85
N ALA A 236 3.52 6.73 -10.44
CA ALA A 236 2.83 7.71 -9.62
C ALA A 236 1.59 8.30 -10.35
N CYS A 237 1.73 8.67 -11.62
CA CYS A 237 0.62 9.18 -12.42
C CYS A 237 -0.49 8.14 -12.61
N VAL A 238 -0.12 6.90 -12.92
CA VAL A 238 -1.08 5.79 -13.09
C VAL A 238 -1.82 5.52 -11.79
N SER A 239 -1.12 5.43 -10.67
CA SER A 239 -1.72 5.15 -9.35
C SER A 239 -2.71 6.23 -8.94
N VAL A 240 -2.33 7.51 -9.05
CA VAL A 240 -3.21 8.64 -8.74
C VAL A 240 -4.43 8.67 -9.67
N PHE A 241 -4.23 8.40 -10.95
CA PHE A 241 -5.32 8.33 -11.93
C PHE A 241 -6.30 7.18 -11.59
N CYS A 242 -5.79 5.96 -11.36
CA CYS A 242 -6.61 4.80 -11.03
C CYS A 242 -7.37 5.00 -9.71
N ALA A 243 -6.72 5.56 -8.69
CA ALA A 243 -7.38 5.89 -7.43
C ALA A 243 -8.49 6.92 -7.63
N GLY A 244 -8.23 8.00 -8.37
CA GLY A 244 -9.23 9.04 -8.66
C GLY A 244 -10.45 8.48 -9.43
N VAL A 245 -10.21 7.75 -10.51
CA VAL A 245 -11.28 7.12 -11.31
C VAL A 245 -12.00 6.05 -10.49
N GLY A 246 -11.27 5.23 -9.73
CA GLY A 246 -11.85 4.18 -8.90
C GLY A 246 -12.75 4.73 -7.78
N ILE A 247 -12.33 5.80 -7.08
CA ILE A 247 -13.16 6.46 -6.06
C ILE A 247 -14.40 7.09 -6.73
N PHE A 248 -14.22 7.78 -7.84
CA PHE A 248 -15.33 8.40 -8.54
C PHE A 248 -16.37 7.38 -9.02
N THR A 249 -15.93 6.29 -9.64
CA THR A 249 -16.82 5.21 -10.10
C THR A 249 -17.49 4.50 -8.93
N SER A 250 -16.78 4.29 -7.83
CA SER A 250 -17.34 3.71 -6.60
C SER A 250 -18.47 4.55 -6.04
N ILE A 251 -18.30 5.87 -5.95
CA ILE A 251 -19.33 6.80 -5.47
C ILE A 251 -20.57 6.75 -6.38
N MET A 252 -20.38 6.68 -7.70
CA MET A 252 -21.50 6.66 -8.64
C MET A 252 -22.24 5.33 -8.68
N ALA A 253 -21.50 4.21 -8.57
CA ALA A 253 -22.06 2.85 -8.68
C ALA A 253 -22.46 2.25 -7.32
N GLY A 254 -22.11 2.89 -6.20
CA GLY A 254 -22.37 2.34 -4.86
C GLY A 254 -21.56 1.07 -4.55
N THR A 255 -20.36 0.94 -5.14
CA THR A 255 -19.49 -0.22 -4.99
C THR A 255 -18.42 0.01 -3.91
N PRO A 256 -17.82 -1.05 -3.33
CA PRO A 256 -16.71 -0.89 -2.38
C PRO A 256 -15.52 -0.18 -3.03
N VAL A 257 -15.03 0.89 -2.41
CA VAL A 257 -14.00 1.77 -2.99
C VAL A 257 -12.71 1.01 -3.28
N GLY A 258 -12.22 0.20 -2.33
CA GLY A 258 -10.98 -0.56 -2.51
C GLY A 258 -11.03 -1.49 -3.71
N SER A 259 -12.08 -2.29 -3.82
CA SER A 259 -12.26 -3.23 -4.94
C SER A 259 -12.39 -2.52 -6.29
N THR A 260 -13.07 -1.37 -6.33
CA THR A 260 -13.25 -0.60 -7.56
C THR A 260 -11.94 0.00 -8.06
N ILE A 261 -11.09 0.49 -7.15
CA ILE A 261 -9.74 0.97 -7.50
C ILE A 261 -8.90 -0.19 -8.05
N VAL A 262 -8.92 -1.36 -7.38
CA VAL A 262 -8.17 -2.54 -7.85
C VAL A 262 -8.60 -2.97 -9.25
N VAL A 263 -9.89 -3.00 -9.53
CA VAL A 263 -10.41 -3.31 -10.88
C VAL A 263 -9.93 -2.28 -11.90
N THR A 264 -9.92 -1.00 -11.53
CA THR A 264 -9.39 0.07 -12.41
C THR A 264 -7.89 -0.12 -12.68
N ASP A 265 -7.10 -0.46 -11.65
CA ASP A 265 -5.67 -0.78 -11.79
C ASP A 265 -5.43 -1.96 -12.75
N ILE A 266 -6.23 -3.03 -12.62
CA ILE A 266 -6.16 -4.20 -13.50
C ILE A 266 -6.44 -3.81 -14.95
N LEU A 267 -7.51 -3.04 -15.20
CA LEU A 267 -7.86 -2.59 -16.55
C LEU A 267 -6.74 -1.74 -17.16
N VAL A 268 -6.20 -0.80 -16.42
CA VAL A 268 -5.08 0.04 -16.88
C VAL A 268 -3.83 -0.80 -17.13
N PHE A 269 -3.53 -1.78 -16.29
CA PHE A 269 -2.42 -2.70 -16.52
C PHE A 269 -2.57 -3.48 -17.84
N PHE A 270 -3.75 -3.99 -18.16
CA PHE A 270 -3.99 -4.65 -19.44
C PHE A 270 -3.83 -3.70 -20.63
N ILE A 271 -4.30 -2.45 -20.51
CA ILE A 271 -4.10 -1.42 -21.55
C ILE A 271 -2.60 -1.21 -21.78
N PHE A 272 -1.79 -1.08 -20.72
CA PHE A 272 -0.34 -0.91 -20.80
C PHE A 272 0.35 -2.15 -21.41
N CYS A 273 -0.15 -3.36 -21.12
CA CYS A 273 0.35 -4.58 -21.77
C CYS A 273 0.11 -4.55 -23.28
N ILE A 274 -1.09 -4.17 -23.72
CA ILE A 274 -1.44 -4.07 -25.14
C ILE A 274 -0.57 -3.00 -25.82
N LEU A 275 -0.47 -1.82 -25.24
CA LEU A 275 0.38 -0.73 -25.76
C LEU A 275 1.86 -1.16 -25.91
N SER A 276 2.36 -1.92 -24.93
CA SER A 276 3.74 -2.45 -24.96
C SER A 276 3.97 -3.40 -26.16
N LEU A 277 2.97 -4.18 -26.57
CA LEU A 277 3.08 -5.05 -27.76
C LEU A 277 3.22 -4.23 -29.05
N PHE A 278 2.48 -3.13 -29.17
CA PHE A 278 2.59 -2.23 -30.32
C PHE A 278 3.92 -1.49 -30.37
N THR A 279 4.40 -1.01 -29.23
CA THR A 279 5.67 -0.27 -29.14
C THR A 279 6.87 -1.16 -29.46
N ARG A 280 6.85 -2.44 -29.03
CA ARG A 280 7.91 -3.40 -29.38
C ARG A 280 7.96 -3.73 -30.87
N ARG A 281 6.80 -3.77 -31.54
CA ARG A 281 6.70 -4.09 -32.96
C ARG A 281 7.20 -2.95 -33.87
N SER A 282 7.17 -1.71 -33.38
CA SER A 282 7.68 -0.52 -34.08
C SER A 282 9.20 -0.31 -33.94
N SER A 283 9.85 -1.08 -33.05
CA SER A 283 11.30 -0.96 -32.75
C SER A 283 12.13 -2.11 -33.34
N GLN A 284 11.51 -3.03 -34.10
CA GLN A 284 12.15 -4.04 -34.94
C GLN A 284 12.02 -3.64 -36.44
#